data_6313d0c699cf9b6169689e7ba64bdef1
#
_entry.id   6313d0c699cf9b6169689e7ba64bdef1
#
_cell.length_a   1.000
_cell.length_b   1.000
_cell.length_c   1.000
_cell.angle_alpha   90.00
_cell.angle_beta   90.00
_cell.angle_gamma   90.00
#
_symmetry.space_group_name_H-M   'P 1'
#
loop_
_entity.id
_entity.type
_entity.pdbx_description
1 polymer ?
#
loop_
_entity_poly.entity_id
_entity_poly.type
_entity_poly.pdbx_seq_one_letter_code
_entity_poly.pdbx_strand_id
1 'polypeptide(L)'
;MERVTPRTLSGFMELLPAKQVQMERMMEILRDSYSLYGFTPLDTPVIESAQVLLAKGGGETEKQIYRFMKGDTDLALRFDLTVPLAKYVAANYGQLTFPFKRYQIGKVYRGERSQRGRFREFYQADIDVIGDGKLDIINEAEIPAIIYRTFTHLGLSKFVIRVNNRKVLNGFFELLGLSESAGDIMRTIDKLEKIGGEKVKQLLMDECGVEEEKADEIIRFISCPGTSADKLSFLETYRGRCETFDLGLDELNTVAGYLPAFGVKEENFAIDLTIARGLDYYTGTVYETTLTDYPEIGSVCSGGRYDNLAEYYTDKKLPGVGISIGLTRLFYVLGEQGLLSDELVTAPADVLVIPMTEDLTFPIAASTTLREAGVRTQIYTEKKKVKQKFAYADKMGIPFAVIIGDDEAAQNMVSVKDLTSGQQELMSPAAAAAKIKAEMDVRNSVTVIREK
;
A
#
# COMPACT_ATOMS: atom_id res chain seq x y z
N MET A 1 1.52 26.43 -35.98
CA MET A 1 1.97 25.81 -34.73
C MET A 1 1.86 24.28 -34.90
N GLU A 2 2.96 23.58 -34.86
CA GLU A 2 2.95 22.11 -34.95
C GLU A 2 2.33 21.53 -33.67
N ARG A 3 1.36 20.59 -33.81
CA ARG A 3 0.67 19.98 -32.64
C ARG A 3 1.48 18.84 -32.12
N VAL A 4 1.78 18.85 -30.82
CA VAL A 4 2.40 17.72 -30.12
C VAL A 4 1.35 16.64 -29.90
N THR A 5 1.70 15.37 -30.20
CA THR A 5 0.82 14.24 -29.90
C THR A 5 0.82 13.97 -28.39
N PRO A 6 -0.34 14.13 -27.70
CA PRO A 6 -0.44 13.87 -26.28
C PRO A 6 -0.37 12.35 -26.04
N ARG A 7 0.61 11.91 -25.25
CA ARG A 7 0.76 10.51 -24.85
C ARG A 7 1.44 10.38 -23.50
N THR A 8 1.01 9.42 -22.72
CA THR A 8 1.65 9.04 -21.46
C THR A 8 2.94 8.26 -21.73
N LEU A 9 3.98 8.48 -20.93
CA LEU A 9 5.24 7.74 -21.03
C LEU A 9 5.03 6.27 -20.64
N SER A 10 5.78 5.37 -21.29
CA SER A 10 5.75 3.94 -20.94
C SER A 10 6.16 3.70 -19.48
N GLY A 11 5.35 2.98 -18.73
CA GLY A 11 5.55 2.71 -17.30
C GLY A 11 5.03 3.81 -16.37
N PHE A 12 4.34 4.81 -16.92
CA PHE A 12 3.60 5.83 -16.16
C PHE A 12 2.11 5.62 -16.34
N MET A 13 1.31 5.94 -15.33
CA MET A 13 -0.13 5.72 -15.35
C MET A 13 -0.87 7.04 -15.11
N GLU A 14 -1.87 7.27 -15.95
CA GLU A 14 -2.85 8.34 -15.78
C GLU A 14 -4.22 7.71 -15.58
N LEU A 15 -4.90 8.07 -14.49
CA LEU A 15 -6.22 7.56 -14.17
C LEU A 15 -7.30 8.52 -14.66
N LEU A 16 -8.37 7.99 -15.23
CA LEU A 16 -9.59 8.77 -15.45
C LEU A 16 -10.25 9.11 -14.10
N PRO A 17 -11.06 10.19 -14.02
CA PRO A 17 -11.61 10.70 -12.76
C PRO A 17 -12.26 9.63 -11.87
N ALA A 18 -13.09 8.76 -12.42
CA ALA A 18 -13.74 7.70 -11.63
C ALA A 18 -12.74 6.73 -11.00
N LYS A 19 -11.69 6.33 -11.74
CA LYS A 19 -10.62 5.46 -11.23
C LYS A 19 -9.73 6.19 -10.22
N GLN A 20 -9.53 7.49 -10.41
CA GLN A 20 -8.81 8.32 -9.43
C GLN A 20 -9.57 8.37 -8.10
N VAL A 21 -10.91 8.53 -8.13
CA VAL A 21 -11.74 8.50 -6.90
C VAL A 21 -11.60 7.16 -6.17
N GLN A 22 -11.60 6.03 -6.90
CA GLN A 22 -11.37 4.70 -6.28
C GLN A 22 -9.97 4.62 -5.64
N MET A 23 -8.94 5.13 -6.29
CA MET A 23 -7.57 5.18 -5.75
C MET A 23 -7.48 6.06 -4.48
N GLU A 24 -8.09 7.25 -4.50
CA GLU A 24 -8.13 8.15 -3.33
C GLU A 24 -8.84 7.48 -2.15
N ARG A 25 -9.95 6.77 -2.41
CA ARG A 25 -10.66 6.03 -1.36
C ARG A 25 -9.79 4.93 -0.74
N MET A 26 -8.99 4.21 -1.54
CA MET A 26 -8.00 3.29 -0.99
C MET A 26 -7.00 4.01 -0.09
N MET A 27 -6.47 5.16 -0.54
CA MET A 27 -5.52 5.95 0.26
C MET A 27 -6.13 6.45 1.57
N GLU A 28 -7.40 6.84 1.58
CA GLU A 28 -8.12 7.23 2.80
C GLU A 28 -8.19 6.07 3.81
N ILE A 29 -8.62 4.89 3.36
CA ILE A 29 -8.70 3.68 4.20
C ILE A 29 -7.32 3.33 4.80
N LEU A 30 -6.24 3.47 4.02
CA LEU A 30 -4.89 3.25 4.52
C LEU A 30 -4.51 4.28 5.61
N ARG A 31 -4.74 5.57 5.37
CA ARG A 31 -4.46 6.64 6.34
C ARG A 31 -5.21 6.40 7.66
N ASP A 32 -6.50 6.10 7.55
CA ASP A 32 -7.35 5.83 8.72
C ASP A 32 -6.85 4.59 9.48
N SER A 33 -6.54 3.51 8.76
CA SER A 33 -6.00 2.29 9.36
C SER A 33 -4.69 2.55 10.10
N TYR A 34 -3.76 3.26 9.50
CA TYR A 34 -2.46 3.56 10.10
C TYR A 34 -2.58 4.50 11.31
N SER A 35 -3.46 5.50 11.23
CA SER A 35 -3.71 6.45 12.33
C SER A 35 -4.23 5.77 13.60
N LEU A 36 -5.02 4.68 13.48
CA LEU A 36 -5.52 3.90 14.61
C LEU A 36 -4.40 3.21 15.43
N TYR A 37 -3.24 2.97 14.82
CA TYR A 37 -2.06 2.42 15.50
C TYR A 37 -1.05 3.48 15.94
N GLY A 38 -1.45 4.76 15.89
CA GLY A 38 -0.61 5.88 16.32
C GLY A 38 0.48 6.28 15.34
N PHE A 39 0.36 5.90 14.07
CA PHE A 39 1.28 6.38 13.04
C PHE A 39 0.93 7.81 12.63
N THR A 40 1.94 8.66 12.51
CA THR A 40 1.81 10.05 12.07
C THR A 40 2.18 10.21 10.59
N PRO A 41 1.53 11.11 9.85
CA PRO A 41 1.89 11.36 8.46
C PRO A 41 3.27 12.01 8.33
N LEU A 42 4.03 11.56 7.35
CA LEU A 42 5.30 12.16 6.93
C LEU A 42 5.31 12.26 5.40
N ASP A 43 5.89 13.30 4.86
CA ASP A 43 6.28 13.38 3.47
C ASP A 43 7.74 13.84 3.35
N THR A 44 8.51 13.16 2.52
CA THR A 44 9.89 13.51 2.21
C THR A 44 9.98 13.99 0.76
N PRO A 45 10.97 14.81 0.39
CA PRO A 45 11.11 15.27 -0.98
C PRO A 45 11.19 14.13 -2.01
N VAL A 46 10.58 14.34 -3.16
CA VAL A 46 10.68 13.42 -4.31
C VAL A 46 12.08 13.44 -4.91
N ILE A 47 12.70 14.63 -4.93
CA ILE A 47 14.06 14.87 -5.43
C ILE A 47 14.98 15.06 -4.23
N GLU A 48 16.05 14.29 -4.20
CA GLU A 48 17.10 14.34 -3.18
C GLU A 48 18.47 14.42 -3.83
N SER A 49 19.50 14.74 -3.05
CA SER A 49 20.88 14.54 -3.49
C SER A 49 21.12 13.08 -3.84
N ALA A 50 21.76 12.83 -4.99
CA ALA A 50 22.12 11.47 -5.40
C ALA A 50 23.00 10.79 -4.34
N GLN A 51 23.87 11.54 -3.65
CA GLN A 51 24.70 11.03 -2.57
C GLN A 51 23.85 10.45 -1.41
N VAL A 52 22.72 11.07 -1.08
CA VAL A 52 21.81 10.56 -0.04
C VAL A 52 21.17 9.25 -0.48
N LEU A 53 20.58 9.23 -1.67
CA LEU A 53 19.81 8.05 -2.12
C LEU A 53 20.72 6.86 -2.47
N LEU A 54 21.98 7.10 -2.79
CA LEU A 54 22.98 6.09 -3.12
C LEU A 54 23.96 5.80 -1.97
N ALA A 55 23.69 6.32 -0.76
CA ALA A 55 24.60 6.16 0.39
C ALA A 55 24.90 4.68 0.72
N LYS A 56 23.91 3.81 0.56
CA LYS A 56 24.11 2.36 0.70
C LYS A 56 24.93 1.77 -0.44
N GLY A 57 24.97 2.42 -1.62
CA GLY A 57 25.75 2.02 -2.80
C GLY A 57 25.42 0.64 -3.38
N GLY A 58 25.69 0.48 -4.68
CA GLY A 58 25.75 -0.82 -5.37
C GLY A 58 24.41 -1.46 -5.78
N GLY A 59 24.51 -2.47 -6.60
CA GLY A 59 23.42 -3.37 -6.98
C GLY A 59 22.44 -2.82 -8.01
N GLU A 60 21.23 -3.35 -7.98
CA GLU A 60 20.13 -3.03 -8.88
C GLU A 60 19.62 -1.59 -8.70
N THR A 61 19.64 -1.05 -7.48
CA THR A 61 19.16 0.31 -7.18
C THR A 61 19.93 1.36 -7.97
N GLU A 62 21.25 1.24 -8.04
CA GLU A 62 22.10 2.20 -8.75
C GLU A 62 21.81 2.22 -10.27
N LYS A 63 21.45 1.06 -10.85
CA LYS A 63 21.10 0.94 -12.26
C LYS A 63 19.71 1.47 -12.59
N GLN A 64 18.81 1.47 -11.60
CA GLN A 64 17.39 1.79 -11.80
C GLN A 64 17.00 3.19 -11.29
N ILE A 65 17.87 3.88 -10.54
CA ILE A 65 17.58 5.21 -10.03
C ILE A 65 17.57 6.25 -11.16
N TYR A 66 16.57 7.13 -11.16
CA TYR A 66 16.57 8.31 -12.04
C TYR A 66 17.47 9.38 -11.46
N ARG A 67 18.62 9.62 -12.11
CA ARG A 67 19.65 10.59 -11.71
C ARG A 67 19.84 11.65 -12.79
N PHE A 68 20.04 12.90 -12.40
CA PHE A 68 20.22 14.01 -13.33
C PHE A 68 20.96 15.19 -12.67
N MET A 69 21.63 16.00 -13.49
CA MET A 69 22.28 17.22 -13.05
C MET A 69 21.33 18.43 -13.16
N LYS A 70 21.33 19.31 -12.16
CA LYS A 70 20.72 20.62 -12.23
C LYS A 70 21.75 21.68 -11.80
N GLY A 71 22.32 22.40 -12.79
CA GLY A 71 23.56 23.15 -12.55
C GLY A 71 24.67 22.19 -12.13
N ASP A 72 25.35 22.51 -11.03
CA ASP A 72 26.41 21.68 -10.45
C ASP A 72 25.90 20.68 -9.40
N THR A 73 24.58 20.57 -9.21
CA THR A 73 23.98 19.68 -8.21
C THR A 73 23.57 18.35 -8.83
N ASP A 74 24.08 17.26 -8.24
CA ASP A 74 23.77 15.90 -8.63
C ASP A 74 22.52 15.41 -7.85
N LEU A 75 21.44 15.19 -8.55
CA LEU A 75 20.12 14.91 -8.02
C LEU A 75 19.61 13.55 -8.47
N ALA A 76 18.71 12.96 -7.67
CA ALA A 76 18.01 11.76 -8.06
C ALA A 76 16.56 11.77 -7.55
N LEU A 77 15.69 11.00 -8.22
CA LEU A 77 14.33 10.73 -7.76
C LEU A 77 14.37 9.59 -6.73
N ARG A 78 13.61 9.70 -5.66
CA ARG A 78 13.52 8.66 -4.62
C ARG A 78 13.07 7.32 -5.21
N PHE A 79 13.80 6.26 -4.88
CA PHE A 79 13.58 4.89 -5.33
C PHE A 79 12.59 4.13 -4.42
N ASP A 80 12.57 4.48 -3.14
CA ASP A 80 11.69 4.02 -2.07
C ASP A 80 11.37 5.16 -1.11
N LEU A 81 10.62 4.87 -0.03
CA LEU A 81 10.31 5.84 1.01
C LEU A 81 11.13 5.60 2.30
N THR A 82 11.89 4.51 2.38
CA THR A 82 12.61 4.11 3.59
C THR A 82 14.00 4.75 3.69
N VAL A 83 14.75 4.83 2.57
CA VAL A 83 16.05 5.54 2.53
C VAL A 83 15.88 7.03 2.85
N PRO A 84 14.91 7.77 2.24
CA PRO A 84 14.62 9.15 2.65
C PRO A 84 14.18 9.28 4.12
N LEU A 85 13.45 8.29 4.67
CA LEU A 85 13.09 8.25 6.08
C LEU A 85 14.34 8.16 6.98
N ALA A 86 15.26 7.26 6.67
CA ALA A 86 16.47 7.08 7.46
C ALA A 86 17.28 8.38 7.54
N LYS A 87 17.45 9.07 6.41
CA LYS A 87 18.06 10.42 6.35
C LYS A 87 17.26 11.44 7.19
N TYR A 88 15.91 11.44 7.05
CA TYR A 88 15.06 12.37 7.79
C TYR A 88 15.17 12.19 9.30
N VAL A 89 15.13 10.95 9.79
CA VAL A 89 15.23 10.63 11.22
C VAL A 89 16.61 11.02 11.75
N ALA A 90 17.67 10.72 11.00
CA ALA A 90 19.03 11.12 11.39
C ALA A 90 19.18 12.65 11.49
N ALA A 91 18.67 13.39 10.50
CA ALA A 91 18.75 14.85 10.47
C ALA A 91 17.90 15.53 11.55
N ASN A 92 16.80 14.93 11.98
CA ASN A 92 15.86 15.53 12.92
C ASN A 92 15.82 14.80 14.28
N TYR A 93 16.82 13.96 14.58
CA TYR A 93 16.86 13.11 15.78
C TYR A 93 16.49 13.84 17.07
N GLY A 94 17.04 15.03 17.31
CA GLY A 94 16.78 15.81 18.52
C GLY A 94 15.37 16.41 18.63
N GLN A 95 14.55 16.32 17.58
CA GLN A 95 13.19 16.84 17.52
C GLN A 95 12.13 15.73 17.52
N LEU A 96 12.56 14.47 17.34
CA LEU A 96 11.67 13.31 17.27
C LEU A 96 11.57 12.62 18.63
N THR A 97 10.42 12.03 18.90
CA THR A 97 10.18 11.16 20.07
C THR A 97 10.17 9.70 19.62
N PHE A 98 10.90 8.84 20.33
CA PHE A 98 11.04 7.43 20.03
C PHE A 98 10.24 6.55 21.01
N PRO A 99 9.67 5.40 20.56
CA PRO A 99 9.69 4.93 19.17
C PRO A 99 8.92 5.87 18.25
N PHE A 100 9.53 6.23 17.10
CA PHE A 100 8.92 7.09 16.11
C PHE A 100 8.12 6.27 15.12
N LYS A 101 6.79 6.43 15.10
CA LYS A 101 5.86 5.76 14.18
C LYS A 101 5.43 6.73 13.08
N ARG A 102 5.75 6.43 11.82
CA ARG A 102 5.33 7.25 10.69
C ARG A 102 4.62 6.42 9.62
N TYR A 103 3.71 7.04 8.87
CA TYR A 103 3.28 6.53 7.57
C TYR A 103 3.57 7.54 6.47
N GLN A 104 3.79 7.04 5.26
CA GLN A 104 3.92 7.86 4.06
C GLN A 104 3.26 7.16 2.88
N ILE A 105 2.33 7.86 2.20
CA ILE A 105 1.76 7.44 0.92
C ILE A 105 2.32 8.38 -0.13
N GLY A 106 3.21 7.89 -0.97
CA GLY A 106 3.95 8.74 -1.90
C GLY A 106 4.41 8.01 -3.15
N LYS A 107 4.70 8.78 -4.20
CA LYS A 107 5.25 8.26 -5.45
C LYS A 107 6.73 7.97 -5.30
N VAL A 108 7.15 6.86 -5.90
CA VAL A 108 8.55 6.46 -6.05
C VAL A 108 8.84 6.13 -7.52
N TYR A 109 10.12 6.09 -7.88
CA TYR A 109 10.55 6.06 -9.27
C TYR A 109 11.62 5.00 -9.48
N ARG A 110 11.36 4.05 -10.41
CA ARG A 110 12.29 2.97 -10.75
C ARG A 110 12.43 2.85 -12.26
N GLY A 111 13.67 2.92 -12.76
CA GLY A 111 14.02 2.84 -14.18
C GLY A 111 13.94 1.42 -14.76
N GLU A 112 13.30 0.48 -14.08
CA GLU A 112 13.14 -0.88 -14.54
C GLU A 112 12.29 -1.00 -15.83
N ARG A 113 12.40 -2.15 -16.51
CA ARG A 113 11.56 -2.44 -17.67
C ARG A 113 10.10 -2.54 -17.22
N SER A 114 9.23 -1.73 -17.82
CA SER A 114 7.80 -1.79 -17.54
C SER A 114 7.21 -3.16 -17.91
N GLN A 115 6.43 -3.73 -17.00
CA GLN A 115 5.72 -5.00 -17.15
C GLN A 115 4.31 -4.85 -16.58
N ARG A 116 3.46 -5.86 -16.80
CA ARG A 116 2.12 -5.89 -16.22
C ARG A 116 2.19 -5.74 -14.68
N GLY A 117 1.52 -4.72 -14.13
CA GLY A 117 1.55 -4.40 -12.70
C GLY A 117 2.88 -3.82 -12.18
N ARG A 118 3.87 -3.52 -13.06
CA ARG A 118 5.12 -2.83 -12.69
C ARG A 118 5.26 -1.54 -13.47
N PHE A 119 5.34 -0.46 -12.74
CA PHE A 119 5.40 0.91 -13.25
C PHE A 119 6.73 1.55 -12.89
N ARG A 120 7.12 2.57 -13.67
CA ARG A 120 8.30 3.39 -13.42
C ARG A 120 8.04 4.54 -12.45
N GLU A 121 6.80 5.00 -12.37
CA GLU A 121 6.27 5.87 -11.34
C GLU A 121 5.09 5.15 -10.69
N PHE A 122 5.11 5.00 -9.36
CA PHE A 122 4.04 4.31 -8.64
C PHE A 122 3.95 4.75 -7.18
N TYR A 123 2.77 4.63 -6.61
CA TYR A 123 2.54 4.88 -5.19
C TYR A 123 2.97 3.68 -4.35
N GLN A 124 3.75 3.97 -3.32
CA GLN A 124 3.95 3.12 -2.16
C GLN A 124 3.19 3.69 -0.98
N ALA A 125 2.67 2.82 -0.11
CA ALA A 125 2.07 3.19 1.17
C ALA A 125 2.84 2.45 2.26
N ASP A 126 3.73 3.18 2.91
CA ASP A 126 4.70 2.66 3.86
C ASP A 126 4.34 3.06 5.28
N ILE A 127 4.56 2.14 6.20
CA ILE A 127 4.62 2.40 7.65
C ILE A 127 5.95 1.93 8.20
N ASP A 128 6.51 2.69 9.14
CA ASP A 128 7.74 2.32 9.84
C ASP A 128 7.68 2.75 11.31
N VAL A 129 8.27 1.91 12.14
CA VAL A 129 8.55 2.20 13.55
C VAL A 129 10.04 2.24 13.73
N ILE A 130 10.58 3.37 14.19
CA ILE A 130 12.02 3.57 14.46
C ILE A 130 12.24 3.64 15.95
N GLY A 131 13.14 2.81 16.48
CA GLY A 131 13.59 2.85 17.86
C GLY A 131 14.83 3.72 18.05
N ASP A 132 15.19 3.97 19.31
CA ASP A 132 16.43 4.62 19.72
C ASP A 132 17.27 3.64 20.55
N GLY A 133 18.40 3.20 20.01
CA GLY A 133 19.28 2.18 20.58
C GLY A 133 18.71 0.76 20.49
N LYS A 134 17.41 0.60 20.70
CA LYS A 134 16.67 -0.69 20.62
C LYS A 134 15.26 -0.49 20.10
N LEU A 135 14.68 -1.54 19.58
CA LEU A 135 13.28 -1.64 19.21
C LEU A 135 12.73 -2.99 19.67
N ASP A 136 11.68 -2.95 20.50
CA ASP A 136 11.06 -4.15 21.06
C ASP A 136 10.40 -4.99 19.98
N ILE A 137 10.49 -6.32 20.11
CA ILE A 137 9.97 -7.31 19.16
C ILE A 137 8.44 -7.23 18.98
N ILE A 138 7.71 -6.67 19.95
CA ILE A 138 6.26 -6.47 19.87
C ILE A 138 5.89 -5.63 18.63
N ASN A 139 6.75 -4.68 18.22
CA ASN A 139 6.52 -3.89 17.02
C ASN A 139 6.54 -4.74 15.75
N GLU A 140 7.34 -5.80 15.75
CA GLU A 140 7.37 -6.75 14.62
C GLU A 140 6.12 -7.63 14.57
N ALA A 141 5.49 -7.93 15.71
CA ALA A 141 4.22 -8.65 15.77
C ALA A 141 3.02 -7.75 15.44
N GLU A 142 3.11 -6.43 15.72
CA GLU A 142 2.04 -5.48 15.39
C GLU A 142 1.91 -5.24 13.87
N ILE A 143 3.01 -5.32 13.12
CA ILE A 143 3.01 -5.11 11.65
C ILE A 143 2.04 -6.04 10.90
N PRO A 144 2.05 -7.37 11.08
CA PRO A 144 1.05 -8.25 10.46
C PRO A 144 -0.39 -7.90 10.83
N ALA A 145 -0.63 -7.47 12.07
CA ALA A 145 -1.97 -7.03 12.50
C ALA A 145 -2.44 -5.79 11.74
N ILE A 146 -1.55 -4.84 11.49
CA ILE A 146 -1.84 -3.65 10.70
C ILE A 146 -2.14 -4.03 9.23
N ILE A 147 -1.36 -4.94 8.65
CA ILE A 147 -1.62 -5.46 7.30
C ILE A 147 -2.99 -6.13 7.24
N TYR A 148 -3.27 -7.04 8.18
CA TYR A 148 -4.53 -7.78 8.27
C TYR A 148 -5.73 -6.82 8.33
N ARG A 149 -5.69 -5.85 9.27
CA ARG A 149 -6.73 -4.85 9.41
C ARG A 149 -6.91 -4.02 8.14
N THR A 150 -5.81 -3.52 7.57
CA THR A 150 -5.83 -2.66 6.39
C THR A 150 -6.45 -3.38 5.19
N PHE A 151 -6.04 -4.61 4.93
CA PHE A 151 -6.56 -5.39 3.81
C PHE A 151 -8.03 -5.76 4.01
N THR A 152 -8.43 -6.13 5.23
CA THR A 152 -9.83 -6.39 5.57
C THR A 152 -10.71 -5.14 5.37
N HIS A 153 -10.22 -3.95 5.77
CA HIS A 153 -10.96 -2.70 5.56
C HIS A 153 -11.04 -2.28 4.08
N LEU A 154 -10.05 -2.66 3.27
CA LEU A 154 -10.14 -2.49 1.82
C LEU A 154 -11.20 -3.41 1.20
N GLY A 155 -11.62 -4.48 1.88
CA GLY A 155 -12.58 -5.48 1.42
C GLY A 155 -11.92 -6.78 0.95
N LEU A 156 -10.64 -7.01 1.26
CA LEU A 156 -9.95 -8.27 1.00
C LEU A 156 -10.10 -9.22 2.18
N SER A 157 -10.41 -10.49 1.92
CA SER A 157 -10.44 -11.58 2.90
C SER A 157 -9.45 -12.70 2.53
N LYS A 158 -9.18 -12.87 1.24
CA LYS A 158 -8.40 -13.96 0.68
C LYS A 158 -6.95 -13.57 0.43
N PHE A 159 -6.20 -13.42 1.52
CA PHE A 159 -4.76 -13.12 1.49
C PHE A 159 -4.04 -13.87 2.62
N VAL A 160 -2.74 -14.08 2.45
CA VAL A 160 -1.88 -14.64 3.47
C VAL A 160 -0.66 -13.75 3.70
N ILE A 161 -0.38 -13.45 4.96
CA ILE A 161 0.81 -12.76 5.43
C ILE A 161 1.84 -13.82 5.76
N ARG A 162 2.84 -13.98 4.91
CA ARG A 162 3.94 -14.90 5.10
C ARG A 162 5.04 -14.22 5.92
N VAL A 163 5.58 -14.90 6.90
CA VAL A 163 6.59 -14.37 7.82
C VAL A 163 7.76 -15.31 7.92
N ASN A 164 8.97 -14.77 7.94
CA ASN A 164 10.21 -15.47 8.24
C ASN A 164 11.12 -14.56 9.08
N ASN A 165 12.27 -15.08 9.49
CA ASN A 165 13.30 -14.31 10.15
C ASN A 165 14.67 -14.56 9.50
N ARG A 166 15.36 -13.46 9.12
CA ARG A 166 16.68 -13.53 8.47
C ARG A 166 17.73 -14.24 9.32
N LYS A 167 17.64 -14.15 10.65
CA LYS A 167 18.57 -14.82 11.56
C LYS A 167 18.40 -16.34 11.53
N VAL A 168 17.18 -16.84 11.31
CA VAL A 168 16.93 -18.28 11.11
C VAL A 168 17.67 -18.77 9.88
N LEU A 169 17.55 -18.08 8.74
CA LEU A 169 18.26 -18.47 7.51
C LEU A 169 19.77 -18.31 7.66
N ASN A 170 20.25 -17.20 8.19
CA ASN A 170 21.68 -16.94 8.38
C ASN A 170 22.31 -17.94 9.32
N GLY A 171 21.66 -18.25 10.45
CA GLY A 171 22.12 -19.25 11.41
C GLY A 171 22.14 -20.67 10.81
N PHE A 172 21.14 -21.00 9.99
CA PHE A 172 21.14 -22.25 9.26
C PHE A 172 22.31 -22.36 8.26
N PHE A 173 22.61 -21.28 7.50
CA PHE A 173 23.77 -21.25 6.61
C PHE A 173 25.09 -21.29 7.38
N GLU A 174 25.15 -20.70 8.56
CA GLU A 174 26.30 -20.80 9.48
C GLU A 174 26.54 -22.24 9.91
N LEU A 175 25.49 -23.00 10.27
CA LEU A 175 25.56 -24.43 10.59
C LEU A 175 26.12 -25.28 9.44
N LEU A 176 25.85 -24.89 8.19
CA LEU A 176 26.36 -25.54 6.99
C LEU A 176 27.77 -25.05 6.58
N GLY A 177 28.35 -24.06 7.29
CA GLY A 177 29.63 -23.44 6.93
C GLY A 177 29.55 -22.59 5.67
N LEU A 178 28.38 -21.96 5.40
CA LEU A 178 28.09 -21.19 4.18
C LEU A 178 27.84 -19.70 4.46
N SER A 179 28.30 -19.17 5.60
CA SER A 179 28.08 -17.77 6.02
C SER A 179 28.52 -16.73 4.99
N GLU A 180 29.69 -16.97 4.33
CA GLU A 180 30.23 -16.04 3.33
C GLU A 180 29.35 -15.96 2.07
N SER A 181 28.69 -17.04 1.70
CA SER A 181 27.82 -17.14 0.51
C SER A 181 26.34 -16.88 0.84
N ALA A 182 25.97 -16.60 2.09
CA ALA A 182 24.59 -16.49 2.54
C ALA A 182 23.74 -15.52 1.69
N GLY A 183 24.32 -14.38 1.31
CA GLY A 183 23.64 -13.40 0.46
C GLY A 183 23.31 -13.92 -0.95
N ASP A 184 24.24 -14.64 -1.59
CA ASP A 184 24.05 -15.24 -2.91
C ASP A 184 23.06 -16.41 -2.85
N ILE A 185 23.16 -17.23 -1.82
CA ILE A 185 22.23 -18.32 -1.54
C ILE A 185 20.81 -17.79 -1.39
N MET A 186 20.59 -16.74 -0.58
CA MET A 186 19.29 -16.12 -0.41
C MET A 186 18.70 -15.57 -1.72
N ARG A 187 19.53 -14.90 -2.54
CA ARG A 187 19.12 -14.43 -3.88
C ARG A 187 18.72 -15.57 -4.82
N THR A 188 19.36 -16.72 -4.66
CA THR A 188 19.06 -17.92 -5.46
C THR A 188 17.78 -18.61 -4.99
N ILE A 189 17.60 -18.75 -3.68
CA ILE A 189 16.36 -19.29 -3.06
C ILE A 189 15.13 -18.47 -3.47
N ASP A 190 15.24 -17.17 -3.59
CA ASP A 190 14.16 -16.29 -4.06
C ASP A 190 13.56 -16.67 -5.43
N LYS A 191 14.32 -17.39 -6.24
CA LYS A 191 13.86 -17.88 -7.53
C LYS A 191 12.98 -19.15 -7.40
N LEU A 192 12.87 -19.76 -6.20
CA LEU A 192 12.24 -21.07 -5.96
C LEU A 192 10.83 -21.17 -6.54
N GLU A 193 9.95 -20.22 -6.21
CA GLU A 193 8.57 -20.21 -6.70
C GLU A 193 8.46 -20.09 -8.23
N LYS A 194 9.46 -19.50 -8.88
CA LYS A 194 9.47 -19.24 -10.33
C LYS A 194 10.02 -20.38 -11.15
N ILE A 195 11.07 -21.03 -10.66
CA ILE A 195 11.84 -22.00 -11.46
C ILE A 195 11.85 -23.42 -10.88
N GLY A 196 11.33 -23.59 -9.64
CA GLY A 196 11.25 -24.89 -8.97
C GLY A 196 12.53 -25.33 -8.26
N GLY A 197 12.41 -26.29 -7.34
CA GLY A 197 13.48 -26.73 -6.44
C GLY A 197 14.73 -27.29 -7.15
N GLU A 198 14.54 -28.14 -8.15
CA GLU A 198 15.65 -28.77 -8.88
C GLU A 198 16.55 -27.73 -9.58
N LYS A 199 15.93 -26.70 -10.20
CA LYS A 199 16.71 -25.62 -10.84
C LYS A 199 17.39 -24.73 -9.81
N VAL A 200 16.74 -24.46 -8.67
CA VAL A 200 17.38 -23.72 -7.58
C VAL A 200 18.54 -24.50 -7.03
N LYS A 201 18.41 -25.82 -6.78
CA LYS A 201 19.51 -26.70 -6.36
C LYS A 201 20.71 -26.57 -7.34
N GLN A 202 20.44 -26.68 -8.64
CA GLN A 202 21.50 -26.55 -9.64
C GLN A 202 22.20 -25.19 -9.58
N LEU A 203 21.42 -24.08 -9.42
CA LEU A 203 22.00 -22.73 -9.31
C LEU A 203 22.81 -22.55 -8.01
N LEU A 204 22.40 -23.16 -6.90
CA LEU A 204 23.16 -23.16 -5.65
C LEU A 204 24.55 -23.80 -5.84
N MET A 205 24.60 -24.89 -6.60
CA MET A 205 25.87 -25.56 -6.91
C MET A 205 26.71 -24.73 -7.89
N ASP A 206 26.14 -24.31 -9.00
CA ASP A 206 26.85 -23.66 -10.11
C ASP A 206 27.29 -22.22 -9.82
N GLU A 207 26.38 -21.41 -9.22
CA GLU A 207 26.59 -19.98 -9.01
C GLU A 207 27.08 -19.64 -7.60
N CYS A 208 26.67 -20.41 -6.57
CA CYS A 208 27.04 -20.15 -5.17
C CYS A 208 28.16 -21.08 -4.66
N GLY A 209 28.58 -22.08 -5.45
CA GLY A 209 29.63 -23.02 -5.08
C GLY A 209 29.24 -23.96 -3.93
N VAL A 210 27.95 -24.23 -3.73
CA VAL A 210 27.42 -25.08 -2.66
C VAL A 210 27.57 -26.55 -3.06
N GLU A 211 28.11 -27.39 -2.18
CA GLU A 211 28.19 -28.84 -2.36
C GLU A 211 26.78 -29.44 -2.48
N GLU A 212 26.63 -30.50 -3.28
CA GLU A 212 25.34 -31.12 -3.58
C GLU A 212 24.55 -31.51 -2.33
N GLU A 213 25.20 -32.16 -1.36
CA GLU A 213 24.56 -32.58 -0.09
C GLU A 213 24.00 -31.39 0.70
N LYS A 214 24.75 -30.27 0.74
CA LYS A 214 24.31 -29.03 1.40
C LYS A 214 23.18 -28.34 0.62
N ALA A 215 23.24 -28.40 -0.71
CA ALA A 215 22.16 -27.84 -1.56
C ALA A 215 20.84 -28.61 -1.33
N ASP A 216 20.89 -29.96 -1.22
CA ASP A 216 19.74 -30.78 -0.87
C ASP A 216 19.21 -30.44 0.53
N GLU A 217 20.09 -30.18 1.49
CA GLU A 217 19.72 -29.80 2.85
C GLU A 217 19.05 -28.42 2.88
N ILE A 218 19.56 -27.46 2.11
CA ILE A 218 18.94 -26.12 1.96
C ILE A 218 17.53 -26.26 1.38
N ILE A 219 17.36 -26.99 0.26
CA ILE A 219 16.05 -27.17 -0.36
C ILE A 219 15.08 -27.84 0.60
N ARG A 220 15.50 -28.88 1.31
CA ARG A 220 14.67 -29.56 2.33
C ARG A 220 14.27 -28.63 3.46
N PHE A 221 15.20 -27.80 3.96
CA PHE A 221 14.94 -26.85 5.04
C PHE A 221 13.89 -25.81 4.65
N ILE A 222 14.09 -25.11 3.52
CA ILE A 222 13.19 -24.03 3.09
C ILE A 222 11.84 -24.55 2.59
N SER A 223 11.78 -25.81 2.12
CA SER A 223 10.55 -26.45 1.63
C SER A 223 9.85 -27.26 2.71
N CYS A 224 10.17 -27.05 4.00
CA CYS A 224 9.52 -27.74 5.11
C CYS A 224 7.99 -27.62 5.00
N PRO A 225 7.28 -28.77 4.87
CA PRO A 225 5.82 -28.76 4.70
C PRO A 225 5.10 -28.55 6.03
N GLY A 226 3.78 -28.35 5.96
CA GLY A 226 2.91 -28.28 7.12
C GLY A 226 2.48 -26.88 7.51
N THR A 227 1.77 -26.80 8.63
CA THR A 227 1.26 -25.57 9.24
C THR A 227 2.40 -24.73 9.83
N SER A 228 2.09 -23.50 10.27
CA SER A 228 3.06 -22.66 11.00
C SER A 228 3.59 -23.37 12.26
N ALA A 229 2.73 -24.11 12.97
CA ALA A 229 3.12 -24.88 14.17
C ALA A 229 4.08 -26.04 13.81
N ASP A 230 3.82 -26.76 12.71
CA ASP A 230 4.71 -27.84 12.25
C ASP A 230 6.08 -27.30 11.88
N LYS A 231 6.14 -26.15 11.19
CA LYS A 231 7.39 -25.48 10.80
C LYS A 231 8.17 -24.98 12.02
N LEU A 232 7.51 -24.39 13.01
CA LEU A 232 8.17 -24.01 14.27
C LEU A 232 8.72 -25.25 15.01
N SER A 233 7.95 -26.33 15.07
CA SER A 233 8.40 -27.60 15.67
C SER A 233 9.60 -28.17 14.91
N PHE A 234 9.62 -28.08 13.59
CA PHE A 234 10.77 -28.47 12.78
C PHE A 234 12.00 -27.62 13.10
N LEU A 235 11.86 -26.29 13.18
CA LEU A 235 12.96 -25.38 13.51
C LEU A 235 13.52 -25.65 14.91
N GLU A 236 12.68 -26.04 15.90
CA GLU A 236 13.13 -26.45 17.25
C GLU A 236 14.13 -27.60 17.23
N THR A 237 14.14 -28.45 16.19
CA THR A 237 15.11 -29.57 16.08
C THR A 237 16.56 -29.08 15.84
N TYR A 238 16.73 -27.83 15.46
CA TYR A 238 18.03 -27.18 15.27
C TYR A 238 18.50 -26.37 16.48
N ARG A 239 17.64 -26.19 17.50
CA ARG A 239 17.92 -25.38 18.69
C ARG A 239 19.20 -25.86 19.40
N GLY A 240 19.97 -24.89 19.91
CA GLY A 240 21.21 -25.13 20.66
C GLY A 240 22.43 -25.44 19.80
N ARG A 241 22.30 -25.33 18.46
CA ARG A 241 23.41 -25.57 17.53
C ARG A 241 24.09 -24.31 17.03
N CYS A 242 23.38 -23.15 17.02
CA CYS A 242 23.89 -21.88 16.55
C CYS A 242 23.14 -20.74 17.26
N GLU A 243 23.86 -19.81 17.88
CA GLU A 243 23.29 -18.69 18.63
C GLU A 243 22.44 -17.76 17.73
N THR A 244 22.92 -17.48 16.52
CA THR A 244 22.19 -16.66 15.53
C THR A 244 20.85 -17.31 15.17
N PHE A 245 20.85 -18.65 15.00
CA PHE A 245 19.65 -19.41 14.69
C PHE A 245 18.66 -19.36 15.84
N ASP A 246 19.13 -19.63 17.08
CA ASP A 246 18.30 -19.65 18.28
C ASP A 246 17.63 -18.31 18.53
N LEU A 247 18.37 -17.20 18.37
CA LEU A 247 17.83 -15.86 18.48
C LEU A 247 16.73 -15.60 17.43
N GLY A 248 16.96 -15.98 16.17
CA GLY A 248 15.97 -15.84 15.10
C GLY A 248 14.72 -16.68 15.34
N LEU A 249 14.87 -17.88 15.89
CA LEU A 249 13.76 -18.77 16.23
C LEU A 249 12.95 -18.22 17.40
N ASP A 250 13.58 -17.64 18.43
CA ASP A 250 12.90 -17.01 19.56
C ASP A 250 12.10 -15.77 19.11
N GLU A 251 12.69 -14.96 18.23
CA GLU A 251 11.99 -13.83 17.62
C GLU A 251 10.77 -14.28 16.80
N LEU A 252 10.92 -15.32 15.97
CA LEU A 252 9.85 -15.84 15.12
C LEU A 252 8.72 -16.46 15.96
N ASN A 253 9.06 -17.21 17.01
CA ASN A 253 8.11 -17.75 17.98
C ASN A 253 7.33 -16.64 18.69
N THR A 254 8.02 -15.58 19.10
CA THR A 254 7.41 -14.42 19.77
C THR A 254 6.43 -13.69 18.84
N VAL A 255 6.85 -13.40 17.62
CA VAL A 255 5.97 -12.76 16.62
C VAL A 255 4.74 -13.61 16.37
N ALA A 256 4.91 -14.90 16.04
CA ALA A 256 3.79 -15.81 15.78
C ALA A 256 2.85 -15.95 16.99
N GLY A 257 3.41 -16.01 18.20
CA GLY A 257 2.64 -16.17 19.44
C GLY A 257 1.74 -14.97 19.77
N TYR A 258 2.09 -13.76 19.36
CA TYR A 258 1.27 -12.56 19.59
C TYR A 258 0.16 -12.36 18.57
N LEU A 259 0.22 -12.94 17.38
CA LEU A 259 -0.74 -12.68 16.30
C LEU A 259 -2.20 -12.93 16.67
N PRO A 260 -2.56 -14.03 17.39
CA PRO A 260 -3.93 -14.25 17.82
C PRO A 260 -4.44 -13.14 18.76
N ALA A 261 -3.59 -12.63 19.66
CA ALA A 261 -3.94 -11.53 20.56
C ALA A 261 -4.16 -10.21 19.81
N PHE A 262 -3.46 -10.01 18.70
CA PHE A 262 -3.69 -8.88 17.78
C PHE A 262 -4.91 -9.09 16.85
N GLY A 263 -5.59 -10.24 16.92
CA GLY A 263 -6.80 -10.53 16.14
C GLY A 263 -6.53 -10.99 14.71
N VAL A 264 -5.28 -11.37 14.37
CA VAL A 264 -4.96 -11.95 13.06
C VAL A 264 -5.47 -13.39 13.02
N LYS A 265 -6.28 -13.70 12.01
CA LYS A 265 -6.81 -15.04 11.85
C LYS A 265 -5.72 -16.01 11.38
N GLU A 266 -5.80 -17.28 11.82
CA GLU A 266 -4.84 -18.31 11.44
C GLU A 266 -4.75 -18.53 9.93
N GLU A 267 -5.85 -18.42 9.21
CA GLU A 267 -5.93 -18.55 7.76
C GLU A 267 -5.21 -17.42 6.98
N ASN A 268 -4.99 -16.27 7.64
CA ASN A 268 -4.35 -15.09 7.02
C ASN A 268 -2.86 -14.95 7.39
N PHE A 269 -2.28 -15.95 8.08
CA PHE A 269 -0.89 -15.92 8.49
C PHE A 269 -0.21 -17.26 8.24
N ALA A 270 1.05 -17.22 7.80
CA ALA A 270 1.86 -18.43 7.63
C ALA A 270 3.34 -18.14 7.88
N ILE A 271 4.03 -19.05 8.58
CA ILE A 271 5.49 -19.10 8.58
C ILE A 271 5.93 -19.69 7.25
N ASP A 272 6.87 -19.01 6.58
CA ASP A 272 7.35 -19.41 5.26
C ASP A 272 8.86 -19.20 5.13
N LEU A 273 9.60 -20.29 5.21
CA LEU A 273 11.06 -20.30 5.17
C LEU A 273 11.62 -19.98 3.77
N THR A 274 10.77 -19.96 2.73
CA THR A 274 11.18 -19.58 1.37
C THR A 274 11.35 -18.08 1.20
N ILE A 275 10.82 -17.24 2.13
CA ILE A 275 11.02 -15.80 2.09
C ILE A 275 12.46 -15.51 2.50
N ALA A 276 13.33 -15.53 1.52
CA ALA A 276 14.74 -15.19 1.66
C ALA A 276 15.04 -13.79 1.13
N ARG A 277 14.15 -13.23 0.27
CA ARG A 277 14.33 -11.90 -0.31
C ARG A 277 13.79 -10.79 0.58
N GLY A 278 14.04 -9.64 0.11
CA GLY A 278 13.75 -8.34 0.68
C GLY A 278 14.89 -7.42 0.30
N LEU A 279 14.80 -6.17 0.67
CA LEU A 279 15.92 -5.26 0.49
C LEU A 279 17.11 -5.76 1.35
N ASP A 280 18.32 -5.65 0.81
CA ASP A 280 19.55 -6.21 1.43
C ASP A 280 19.86 -5.64 2.83
N TYR A 281 19.05 -4.68 3.30
CA TYR A 281 19.19 -4.08 4.62
C TYR A 281 18.35 -4.77 5.72
N TYR A 282 17.51 -5.77 5.41
CA TYR A 282 16.74 -6.47 6.44
C TYR A 282 17.64 -7.38 7.29
N THR A 283 17.44 -7.32 8.62
CA THR A 283 18.30 -7.97 9.62
C THR A 283 17.56 -8.99 10.53
N GLY A 284 16.23 -8.93 10.59
CA GLY A 284 15.39 -9.76 11.46
C GLY A 284 14.17 -10.30 10.74
N THR A 285 12.98 -10.09 11.33
CA THR A 285 11.70 -10.52 10.76
C THR A 285 11.48 -9.89 9.39
N VAL A 286 10.96 -10.69 8.45
CA VAL A 286 10.58 -10.29 7.10
C VAL A 286 9.16 -10.72 6.81
N TYR A 287 8.45 -9.90 6.02
CA TYR A 287 7.03 -10.09 5.70
C TYR A 287 6.82 -10.07 4.20
N GLU A 288 5.91 -10.91 3.74
CA GLU A 288 5.42 -10.89 2.37
C GLU A 288 3.95 -11.27 2.34
N THR A 289 3.11 -10.42 1.73
CA THR A 289 1.68 -10.69 1.62
C THR A 289 1.29 -10.96 0.19
N THR A 290 0.59 -12.06 -0.03
CA THR A 290 0.08 -12.49 -1.34
C THR A 290 -1.43 -12.71 -1.29
N LEU A 291 -2.10 -12.54 -2.44
CA LEU A 291 -3.51 -12.86 -2.58
C LEU A 291 -3.66 -14.34 -2.92
N THR A 292 -4.44 -15.09 -2.12
CA THR A 292 -4.53 -16.55 -2.25
C THR A 292 -5.20 -17.01 -3.54
N ASP A 293 -6.20 -16.28 -4.04
CA ASP A 293 -6.89 -16.59 -5.29
C ASP A 293 -6.13 -16.11 -6.53
N TYR A 294 -5.05 -15.31 -6.36
CA TYR A 294 -4.29 -14.69 -7.44
C TYR A 294 -2.78 -14.79 -7.18
N PRO A 295 -2.22 -15.99 -7.01
CA PRO A 295 -0.81 -16.18 -6.67
C PRO A 295 0.15 -15.65 -7.75
N GLU A 296 -0.28 -15.62 -9.02
CA GLU A 296 0.51 -15.10 -10.14
C GLU A 296 0.82 -13.60 -10.03
N ILE A 297 0.07 -12.86 -9.20
CA ILE A 297 0.33 -11.46 -8.91
C ILE A 297 1.62 -11.31 -8.10
N GLY A 298 1.94 -12.33 -7.27
CA GLY A 298 3.03 -12.30 -6.31
C GLY A 298 2.76 -11.30 -5.18
N SER A 299 3.81 -10.85 -4.51
CA SER A 299 3.70 -9.98 -3.34
C SER A 299 3.06 -8.63 -3.65
N VAL A 300 2.08 -8.24 -2.85
CA VAL A 300 1.40 -6.93 -2.88
C VAL A 300 1.78 -6.04 -1.71
N CYS A 301 2.34 -6.62 -0.64
CA CYS A 301 2.89 -5.93 0.51
C CYS A 301 4.12 -6.69 1.00
N SER A 302 5.20 -5.99 1.29
CA SER A 302 6.42 -6.58 1.82
C SER A 302 7.13 -5.64 2.78
N GLY A 303 7.97 -6.20 3.65
CA GLY A 303 8.73 -5.42 4.60
C GLY A 303 9.60 -6.26 5.52
N GLY A 304 10.12 -5.64 6.57
CA GLY A 304 10.93 -6.34 7.57
C GLY A 304 11.61 -5.39 8.53
N ARG A 305 12.37 -5.98 9.46
CA ARG A 305 13.24 -5.29 10.38
C ARG A 305 14.56 -4.91 9.72
N TYR A 306 15.03 -3.72 9.99
CA TYR A 306 16.33 -3.20 9.58
C TYR A 306 16.99 -2.47 10.75
N ASP A 307 18.24 -2.82 11.07
CA ASP A 307 18.94 -2.26 12.23
C ASP A 307 19.96 -1.18 11.84
N ASN A 308 20.53 -1.25 10.62
CA ASN A 308 21.71 -0.50 10.23
C ASN A 308 21.48 0.56 9.14
N LEU A 309 20.24 0.80 8.72
CA LEU A 309 19.96 1.70 7.59
C LEU A 309 20.31 3.16 7.88
N ALA A 310 20.14 3.61 9.13
CA ALA A 310 20.46 4.96 9.53
C ALA A 310 21.97 5.22 9.73
N GLU A 311 22.80 4.18 9.82
CA GLU A 311 24.26 4.29 10.04
C GLU A 311 24.98 5.03 8.90
N TYR A 312 24.36 5.10 7.71
CA TYR A 312 24.86 5.92 6.61
C TYR A 312 24.75 7.43 6.85
N TYR A 313 23.97 7.86 7.84
CA TYR A 313 23.63 9.27 8.09
C TYR A 313 23.95 9.72 9.52
N THR A 314 24.16 8.80 10.46
CA THR A 314 24.37 9.11 11.89
C THR A 314 25.08 7.96 12.60
N ASP A 315 25.83 8.27 13.66
CA ASP A 315 26.42 7.28 14.58
C ASP A 315 25.39 6.69 15.57
N LYS A 316 24.14 7.14 15.52
CA LYS A 316 23.08 6.62 16.39
C LYS A 316 22.59 5.28 15.88
N LYS A 317 22.35 4.33 16.80
CA LYS A 317 21.67 3.07 16.51
C LYS A 317 20.16 3.33 16.45
N LEU A 318 19.59 3.27 15.26
CA LEU A 318 18.17 3.55 15.00
C LEU A 318 17.53 2.33 14.31
N PRO A 319 17.31 1.24 15.06
CA PRO A 319 16.65 0.07 14.49
C PRO A 319 15.23 0.41 14.07
N GLY A 320 14.78 -0.18 12.96
CA GLY A 320 13.44 0.03 12.46
C GLY A 320 12.78 -1.25 12.00
N VAL A 321 11.45 -1.23 11.95
CA VAL A 321 10.63 -2.24 11.27
C VAL A 321 9.53 -1.55 10.51
N GLY A 322 9.25 -2.02 9.30
CA GLY A 322 8.19 -1.43 8.49
C GLY A 322 7.77 -2.31 7.33
N ILE A 323 6.69 -1.89 6.68
CA ILE A 323 6.20 -2.51 5.45
C ILE A 323 5.85 -1.45 4.41
N SER A 324 5.83 -1.90 3.17
CA SER A 324 5.40 -1.13 2.02
C SER A 324 4.32 -1.89 1.25
N ILE A 325 3.17 -1.25 1.06
CA ILE A 325 2.15 -1.71 0.13
C ILE A 325 2.42 -1.06 -1.23
N GLY A 326 2.63 -1.87 -2.26
CA GLY A 326 2.71 -1.40 -3.64
C GLY A 326 1.33 -0.97 -4.14
N LEU A 327 0.85 0.21 -3.72
CA LEU A 327 -0.54 0.64 -3.89
C LEU A 327 -0.98 0.70 -5.36
N THR A 328 -0.14 1.28 -6.23
CA THR A 328 -0.44 1.32 -7.68
C THR A 328 -0.55 -0.07 -8.27
N ARG A 329 0.33 -0.99 -7.86
CA ARG A 329 0.29 -2.39 -8.30
C ARG A 329 -0.97 -3.09 -7.83
N LEU A 330 -1.29 -2.96 -6.54
CA LEU A 330 -2.50 -3.54 -5.94
C LEU A 330 -3.75 -3.03 -6.67
N PHE A 331 -3.88 -1.72 -6.85
CA PHE A 331 -4.99 -1.10 -7.56
C PHE A 331 -5.13 -1.60 -9.00
N TYR A 332 -4.02 -1.63 -9.75
CA TYR A 332 -4.00 -2.09 -11.13
C TYR A 332 -4.45 -3.53 -11.25
N VAL A 333 -3.90 -4.41 -10.42
CA VAL A 333 -4.22 -5.84 -10.48
C VAL A 333 -5.66 -6.11 -10.08
N LEU A 334 -6.15 -5.49 -9.00
CA LEU A 334 -7.55 -5.60 -8.59
C LEU A 334 -8.50 -5.10 -9.70
N GLY A 335 -8.13 -4.04 -10.41
CA GLY A 335 -8.87 -3.55 -11.57
C GLY A 335 -8.91 -4.56 -12.72
N GLU A 336 -7.78 -5.18 -13.05
CA GLU A 336 -7.69 -6.23 -14.08
C GLU A 336 -8.53 -7.48 -13.77
N GLN A 337 -8.63 -7.83 -12.47
CA GLN A 337 -9.43 -8.96 -12.00
C GLN A 337 -10.91 -8.60 -11.79
N GLY A 338 -11.31 -7.34 -12.01
CA GLY A 338 -12.67 -6.87 -11.82
C GLY A 338 -13.12 -6.92 -10.35
N LEU A 339 -12.18 -6.71 -9.41
CA LEU A 339 -12.41 -6.72 -7.97
C LEU A 339 -12.61 -5.31 -7.39
N LEU A 340 -12.39 -4.26 -8.17
CA LEU A 340 -12.74 -2.90 -7.75
C LEU A 340 -14.26 -2.74 -7.80
N SER A 341 -14.85 -2.28 -6.68
CA SER A 341 -16.30 -2.16 -6.54
C SER A 341 -16.88 -1.16 -7.54
N ASP A 342 -17.89 -1.60 -8.32
CA ASP A 342 -18.68 -0.73 -9.18
C ASP A 342 -19.79 0.02 -8.40
N GLU A 343 -20.03 -0.37 -7.14
CA GLU A 343 -21.04 0.27 -6.27
C GLU A 343 -20.51 1.54 -5.59
N LEU A 344 -19.18 1.77 -5.63
CA LEU A 344 -18.59 2.98 -5.08
C LEU A 344 -19.02 4.21 -5.89
N VAL A 345 -19.55 5.22 -5.20
CA VAL A 345 -19.95 6.48 -5.85
C VAL A 345 -18.70 7.25 -6.29
N THR A 346 -18.45 7.23 -7.59
CA THR A 346 -17.31 7.93 -8.21
C THR A 346 -17.70 9.27 -8.84
N ALA A 347 -18.97 9.67 -8.69
CA ALA A 347 -19.48 10.95 -9.18
C ALA A 347 -18.75 12.15 -8.52
N PRO A 348 -18.54 13.24 -9.27
CA PRO A 348 -17.87 14.43 -8.74
C PRO A 348 -18.73 15.20 -7.73
N ALA A 349 -20.03 14.93 -7.69
CA ALA A 349 -21.00 15.52 -6.78
C ALA A 349 -22.06 14.49 -6.36
N ASP A 350 -22.66 14.67 -5.19
CA ASP A 350 -23.78 13.89 -4.71
C ASP A 350 -25.09 14.36 -5.34
N VAL A 351 -25.17 15.67 -5.67
CA VAL A 351 -26.35 16.29 -6.23
C VAL A 351 -26.00 17.30 -7.31
N LEU A 352 -26.81 17.29 -8.37
CA LEU A 352 -26.82 18.35 -9.39
C LEU A 352 -28.03 19.26 -9.17
N VAL A 353 -27.79 20.53 -8.82
CA VAL A 353 -28.84 21.55 -8.80
C VAL A 353 -29.11 22.00 -10.22
N ILE A 354 -30.37 21.88 -10.64
CA ILE A 354 -30.86 22.20 -11.98
C ILE A 354 -31.77 23.42 -11.90
N PRO A 355 -31.26 24.64 -12.10
CA PRO A 355 -32.09 25.83 -12.18
C PRO A 355 -32.98 25.78 -13.44
N MET A 356 -34.27 26.05 -13.24
CA MET A 356 -35.30 26.19 -14.26
C MET A 356 -35.90 27.59 -14.25
N THR A 357 -35.26 28.51 -13.54
CA THR A 357 -35.57 29.95 -13.44
C THR A 357 -34.43 30.76 -14.00
N GLU A 358 -34.69 32.03 -14.37
CA GLU A 358 -33.66 32.99 -14.80
C GLU A 358 -32.94 33.62 -13.59
N ASP A 359 -33.66 33.84 -12.48
CA ASP A 359 -33.07 34.31 -11.23
C ASP A 359 -32.38 33.17 -10.47
N LEU A 360 -31.07 33.20 -10.42
CA LEU A 360 -30.25 32.19 -9.76
C LEU A 360 -30.04 32.45 -8.26
N THR A 361 -30.61 33.49 -7.68
CA THR A 361 -30.39 33.87 -6.28
C THR A 361 -30.79 32.73 -5.35
N PHE A 362 -32.01 32.17 -5.49
CA PHE A 362 -32.46 31.08 -4.67
C PHE A 362 -31.75 29.73 -4.97
N PRO A 363 -31.55 29.33 -6.24
CA PRO A 363 -30.73 28.16 -6.56
C PRO A 363 -29.30 28.19 -5.95
N ILE A 364 -28.67 29.35 -5.95
CA ILE A 364 -27.35 29.54 -5.33
C ILE A 364 -27.44 29.38 -3.80
N ALA A 365 -28.42 30.04 -3.16
CA ALA A 365 -28.64 29.92 -1.71
C ALA A 365 -28.94 28.48 -1.29
N ALA A 366 -29.81 27.76 -2.01
CA ALA A 366 -30.10 26.34 -1.78
C ALA A 366 -28.85 25.47 -1.94
N SER A 367 -28.03 25.71 -2.97
CA SER A 367 -26.76 25.00 -3.16
C SER A 367 -25.77 25.26 -2.03
N THR A 368 -25.75 26.47 -1.48
CA THR A 368 -24.92 26.81 -0.33
C THR A 368 -25.36 26.05 0.91
N THR A 369 -26.68 26.00 1.19
CA THR A 369 -27.23 25.20 2.29
C THR A 369 -26.86 23.73 2.19
N LEU A 370 -26.94 23.14 0.99
CA LEU A 370 -26.52 21.76 0.75
C LEU A 370 -25.03 21.55 1.07
N ARG A 371 -24.16 22.47 0.60
CA ARG A 371 -22.70 22.39 0.84
C ARG A 371 -22.33 22.55 2.31
N GLU A 372 -22.97 23.49 3.00
CA GLU A 372 -22.76 23.71 4.45
C GLU A 372 -23.14 22.47 5.28
N ALA A 373 -24.10 21.69 4.80
CA ALA A 373 -24.44 20.39 5.39
C ALA A 373 -23.49 19.24 5.00
N GLY A 374 -22.47 19.51 4.17
CA GLY A 374 -21.48 18.52 3.72
C GLY A 374 -21.90 17.70 2.50
N VAL A 375 -22.95 18.12 1.76
CA VAL A 375 -23.37 17.49 0.50
C VAL A 375 -22.54 18.06 -0.66
N ARG A 376 -21.84 17.24 -1.42
CA ARG A 376 -21.08 17.65 -2.61
C ARG A 376 -22.04 18.11 -3.71
N THR A 377 -22.12 19.39 -3.95
CA THR A 377 -23.17 20.02 -4.77
C THR A 377 -22.59 20.73 -5.97
N GLN A 378 -23.07 20.36 -7.15
CA GLN A 378 -22.78 21.05 -8.40
C GLN A 378 -24.03 21.79 -8.90
N ILE A 379 -23.86 23.04 -9.39
CA ILE A 379 -24.93 23.79 -10.06
C ILE A 379 -24.72 23.64 -11.57
N TYR A 380 -25.79 23.28 -12.30
CA TYR A 380 -25.75 23.26 -13.75
C TYR A 380 -25.92 24.67 -14.32
N THR A 381 -24.88 25.19 -14.95
CA THR A 381 -24.82 26.61 -15.38
C THR A 381 -25.15 26.85 -16.85
N GLU A 382 -25.15 25.78 -17.68
CA GLU A 382 -25.40 25.95 -19.11
C GLU A 382 -26.89 26.07 -19.46
N LYS A 383 -27.20 26.96 -20.40
CA LYS A 383 -28.58 27.15 -20.93
C LYS A 383 -28.91 26.03 -21.95
N LYS A 384 -29.28 24.85 -21.43
CA LYS A 384 -29.68 23.71 -22.24
C LYS A 384 -31.07 23.20 -21.86
N LYS A 385 -31.68 22.39 -22.78
CA LYS A 385 -32.98 21.74 -22.50
C LYS A 385 -32.88 20.80 -21.31
N VAL A 386 -33.97 20.69 -20.53
CA VAL A 386 -34.05 19.86 -19.31
C VAL A 386 -33.51 18.46 -19.52
N LYS A 387 -33.92 17.80 -20.61
CA LYS A 387 -33.43 16.45 -20.97
C LYS A 387 -31.90 16.37 -21.02
N GLN A 388 -31.24 17.41 -21.49
CA GLN A 388 -29.76 17.43 -21.59
C GLN A 388 -29.11 17.65 -20.23
N LYS A 389 -29.77 18.36 -19.31
CA LYS A 389 -29.29 18.55 -17.93
C LYS A 389 -29.33 17.24 -17.17
N PHE A 390 -30.40 16.46 -17.29
CA PHE A 390 -30.50 15.12 -16.72
C PHE A 390 -29.52 14.13 -17.35
N ALA A 391 -29.38 14.16 -18.68
CA ALA A 391 -28.38 13.32 -19.36
C ALA A 391 -26.93 13.61 -18.92
N TYR A 392 -26.66 14.87 -18.51
CA TYR A 392 -25.38 15.23 -17.92
C TYR A 392 -25.22 14.57 -16.54
N ALA A 393 -26.24 14.67 -15.67
CA ALA A 393 -26.19 14.03 -14.33
C ALA A 393 -25.98 12.53 -14.45
N ASP A 394 -26.72 11.87 -15.33
CA ASP A 394 -26.62 10.43 -15.61
C ASP A 394 -25.21 10.05 -16.10
N LYS A 395 -24.71 10.77 -17.11
CA LYS A 395 -23.34 10.55 -17.63
C LYS A 395 -22.24 10.73 -16.59
N MET A 396 -22.44 11.64 -15.63
CA MET A 396 -21.51 11.91 -14.53
C MET A 396 -21.71 10.96 -13.35
N GLY A 397 -22.75 10.12 -13.38
CA GLY A 397 -23.09 9.22 -12.28
C GLY A 397 -23.60 9.94 -11.02
N ILE A 398 -24.09 11.18 -11.14
CA ILE A 398 -24.58 11.97 -10.01
C ILE A 398 -25.92 11.37 -9.55
N PRO A 399 -26.04 10.92 -8.29
CA PRO A 399 -27.22 10.16 -7.86
C PRO A 399 -28.48 10.99 -7.63
N PHE A 400 -28.34 12.28 -7.32
CA PHE A 400 -29.47 13.16 -7.03
C PHE A 400 -29.52 14.38 -7.95
N ALA A 401 -30.74 14.84 -8.26
CA ALA A 401 -30.97 16.13 -8.86
C ALA A 401 -31.89 16.97 -7.96
N VAL A 402 -31.56 18.24 -7.81
CA VAL A 402 -32.40 19.27 -7.16
C VAL A 402 -32.88 20.23 -8.20
N ILE A 403 -34.15 20.20 -8.49
CA ILE A 403 -34.81 21.02 -9.51
C ILE A 403 -35.43 22.24 -8.83
N ILE A 404 -35.18 23.42 -9.37
CA ILE A 404 -35.68 24.69 -8.83
C ILE A 404 -36.21 25.53 -9.98
N GLY A 405 -37.55 25.63 -10.08
CA GLY A 405 -38.26 26.54 -10.94
C GLY A 405 -38.75 27.79 -10.18
N ASP A 406 -39.52 28.62 -10.85
CA ASP A 406 -40.06 29.83 -10.27
C ASP A 406 -41.04 29.52 -9.12
N ASP A 407 -41.82 28.43 -9.24
CA ASP A 407 -42.78 27.98 -8.21
C ASP A 407 -42.06 27.47 -6.95
N GLU A 408 -40.99 26.68 -7.11
CA GLU A 408 -40.19 26.21 -5.98
C GLU A 408 -39.48 27.39 -5.30
N ALA A 409 -38.94 28.32 -6.08
CA ALA A 409 -38.27 29.50 -5.54
C ALA A 409 -39.20 30.40 -4.77
N ALA A 410 -40.45 30.63 -5.24
CA ALA A 410 -41.45 31.42 -4.58
C ALA A 410 -41.90 30.83 -3.23
N GLN A 411 -41.85 29.50 -3.09
CA GLN A 411 -42.21 28.76 -1.88
C GLN A 411 -41.00 28.51 -0.95
N ASN A 412 -39.79 28.93 -1.33
CA ASN A 412 -38.53 28.55 -0.67
C ASN A 412 -38.36 27.04 -0.53
N MET A 413 -38.79 26.28 -1.53
CA MET A 413 -38.73 24.81 -1.58
C MET A 413 -37.86 24.36 -2.74
N VAL A 414 -37.41 23.12 -2.73
CA VAL A 414 -36.66 22.45 -3.78
C VAL A 414 -37.27 21.08 -4.09
N SER A 415 -37.29 20.70 -5.34
CA SER A 415 -37.76 19.39 -5.76
C SER A 415 -36.58 18.44 -5.89
N VAL A 416 -36.43 17.50 -4.95
CA VAL A 416 -35.35 16.52 -4.90
C VAL A 416 -35.77 15.28 -5.66
N LYS A 417 -34.97 14.86 -6.61
CA LYS A 417 -35.16 13.62 -7.37
C LYS A 417 -33.97 12.68 -7.18
N ASP A 418 -34.23 11.48 -6.69
CA ASP A 418 -33.28 10.36 -6.77
C ASP A 418 -33.28 9.81 -8.19
N LEU A 419 -32.14 9.88 -8.85
CA LEU A 419 -32.01 9.47 -10.25
C LEU A 419 -31.91 7.94 -10.42
N THR A 420 -31.66 7.21 -9.33
CA THR A 420 -31.62 5.73 -9.31
C THR A 420 -33.01 5.15 -9.20
N SER A 421 -33.80 5.61 -8.20
CA SER A 421 -35.16 5.13 -7.97
C SER A 421 -36.23 5.85 -8.77
N GLY A 422 -35.92 7.07 -9.25
CA GLY A 422 -36.86 7.96 -9.93
C GLY A 422 -37.83 8.68 -9.00
N GLN A 423 -37.77 8.45 -7.68
CA GLN A 423 -38.62 9.15 -6.70
C GLN A 423 -38.30 10.64 -6.64
N GLN A 424 -39.35 11.45 -6.53
CA GLN A 424 -39.25 12.92 -6.47
C GLN A 424 -40.10 13.48 -5.38
N GLU A 425 -39.58 14.38 -4.55
CA GLU A 425 -40.25 14.99 -3.40
C GLU A 425 -39.93 16.46 -3.30
N LEU A 426 -40.91 17.26 -2.90
CA LEU A 426 -40.79 18.70 -2.63
C LEU A 426 -40.47 18.92 -1.16
N MET A 427 -39.43 19.67 -0.83
CA MET A 427 -38.99 19.92 0.54
C MET A 427 -38.17 21.20 0.68
N SER A 428 -37.89 21.63 1.91
CA SER A 428 -36.98 22.74 2.14
C SER A 428 -35.51 22.35 1.79
N PRO A 429 -34.64 23.33 1.46
CA PRO A 429 -33.23 23.07 1.21
C PRO A 429 -32.52 22.35 2.37
N ALA A 430 -32.85 22.66 3.62
CA ALA A 430 -32.30 22.01 4.80
C ALA A 430 -32.75 20.53 4.92
N ALA A 431 -34.01 20.22 4.63
CA ALA A 431 -34.52 18.85 4.60
C ALA A 431 -33.90 18.06 3.47
N ALA A 432 -33.72 18.68 2.30
CA ALA A 432 -33.02 18.08 1.16
C ALA A 432 -31.57 17.71 1.50
N ALA A 433 -30.85 18.61 2.16
CA ALA A 433 -29.50 18.38 2.61
C ALA A 433 -29.41 17.19 3.57
N ALA A 434 -30.28 17.13 4.58
CA ALA A 434 -30.32 16.04 5.57
C ALA A 434 -30.62 14.68 4.89
N LYS A 435 -31.61 14.63 3.99
CA LYS A 435 -32.01 13.43 3.27
C LYS A 435 -30.86 12.93 2.37
N ILE A 436 -30.33 13.79 1.50
CA ILE A 436 -29.27 13.42 0.56
C ILE A 436 -28.04 12.95 1.33
N LYS A 437 -27.64 13.65 2.41
CA LYS A 437 -26.49 13.26 3.22
C LYS A 437 -26.67 11.87 3.82
N ALA A 438 -27.81 11.59 4.45
CA ALA A 438 -28.08 10.28 5.05
C ALA A 438 -28.02 9.14 4.02
N GLU A 439 -28.59 9.34 2.83
CA GLU A 439 -28.54 8.35 1.76
C GLU A 439 -27.12 8.18 1.19
N MET A 440 -26.37 9.28 1.08
CA MET A 440 -24.98 9.22 0.60
C MET A 440 -24.06 8.57 1.62
N ASP A 441 -24.26 8.75 2.92
CA ASP A 441 -23.48 8.06 3.96
C ASP A 441 -23.65 6.54 3.85
N VAL A 442 -24.84 6.06 3.55
CA VAL A 442 -25.10 4.64 3.27
C VAL A 442 -24.40 4.18 1.99
N ARG A 443 -24.53 4.92 0.87
CA ARG A 443 -23.90 4.57 -0.42
C ARG A 443 -22.37 4.59 -0.33
N ASN A 444 -21.78 5.46 0.48
CA ASN A 444 -20.34 5.57 0.69
C ASN A 444 -19.78 4.56 1.70
N SER A 445 -20.63 3.81 2.41
CA SER A 445 -20.17 2.74 3.32
C SER A 445 -19.69 1.46 2.61
N VAL A 446 -19.81 1.42 1.29
CA VAL A 446 -19.36 0.28 0.48
C VAL A 446 -17.84 0.17 0.48
N THR A 447 -17.32 -1.04 0.59
CA THR A 447 -15.88 -1.33 0.47
C THR A 447 -15.37 -1.05 -0.95
N VAL A 448 -14.11 -0.63 -1.06
CA VAL A 448 -13.49 -0.33 -2.37
C VAL A 448 -13.27 -1.60 -3.19
N ILE A 449 -13.04 -2.71 -2.50
CA ILE A 449 -12.81 -4.02 -3.11
C ILE A 449 -13.99 -4.93 -2.79
N ARG A 450 -14.44 -5.66 -3.79
CA ARG A 450 -15.47 -6.67 -3.67
C ARG A 450 -14.95 -7.99 -4.20
N GLU A 451 -14.65 -8.91 -3.31
CA GLU A 451 -14.31 -10.29 -3.67
C GLU A 451 -15.57 -10.99 -4.21
N LYS A 452 -15.37 -11.82 -5.24
CA LYS A 452 -16.46 -12.56 -5.90
C LYS A 452 -16.82 -13.83 -5.14
#